data_eb1620fe9fb49ac6949af7189a6cf2f2
#
_entry.id   eb1620fe9fb49ac6949af7189a6cf2f2
#
_cell.length_a   1.000
_cell.length_b   1.000
_cell.length_c   1.000
_cell.angle_alpha   90.00
_cell.angle_beta   90.00
_cell.angle_gamma   90.00
#
_symmetry.space_group_name_H-M   'P 1'
#
loop_
_entity.id
_entity.type
_entity.pdbx_description
1 polymer ?
#
loop_
_entity_poly.entity_id
_entity_poly.type
_entity_poly.pdbx_seq_one_letter_code
_entity_poly.pdbx_strand_id
1 'polypeptide(L)'
;MQILVVDDETDVRDLFQQRFRREIRSGALSFNFAFSGEEALKFLRARPSEVLLILSDINMPGMSGLELLGHVREEGHMPPTTMMMITAYGDEQSRQQALGLGATDFLTKPLDFAVLRQKLQELPTA
;
A
#
# COMPACT_ATOMS: atom_id res chain seq x y z
N MET A 1 1.48 6.70 12.09
CA MET A 1 1.79 5.58 11.16
C MET A 1 2.03 6.14 9.77
N GLN A 2 3.13 5.79 9.18
CA GLN A 2 3.49 6.21 7.81
C GLN A 2 2.98 5.17 6.81
N ILE A 3 2.18 5.61 5.86
CA ILE A 3 1.58 4.74 4.83
C ILE A 3 1.99 5.25 3.46
N LEU A 4 2.49 4.36 2.62
CA LEU A 4 2.75 4.66 1.21
C LEU A 4 1.64 4.05 0.37
N VAL A 5 0.92 4.90 -0.36
CA VAL A 5 -0.15 4.48 -1.29
C VAL A 5 0.42 4.49 -2.70
N VAL A 6 0.34 3.36 -3.38
CA VAL A 6 0.86 3.21 -4.75
C VAL A 6 -0.29 2.92 -5.69
N ASP A 7 -0.58 3.85 -6.58
CA ASP A 7 -1.68 3.75 -7.54
C ASP A 7 -1.38 4.70 -8.70
N ASP A 8 -1.58 4.26 -9.93
CA ASP A 8 -1.34 5.09 -11.10
C ASP A 8 -2.43 6.15 -11.34
N GLU A 9 -3.55 6.05 -10.64
CA GLU A 9 -4.61 7.07 -10.69
C GLU A 9 -4.31 8.19 -9.70
N THR A 10 -4.03 9.38 -10.23
CA THR A 10 -3.59 10.51 -9.41
C THR A 10 -4.66 11.06 -8.46
N ASP A 11 -5.96 10.87 -8.77
CA ASP A 11 -7.07 11.31 -7.88
C ASP A 11 -7.08 10.55 -6.56
N VAL A 12 -6.40 9.43 -6.44
CA VAL A 12 -6.35 8.64 -5.20
C VAL A 12 -5.79 9.47 -4.04
N ARG A 13 -4.85 10.37 -4.33
CA ARG A 13 -4.26 11.26 -3.32
C ARG A 13 -5.32 12.11 -2.64
N ASP A 14 -6.13 12.82 -3.42
CA ASP A 14 -7.16 13.71 -2.87
C ASP A 14 -8.22 12.91 -2.13
N LEU A 15 -8.57 11.75 -2.63
CA LEU A 15 -9.55 10.87 -2.02
C LEU A 15 -9.10 10.38 -0.65
N PHE A 16 -7.86 9.91 -0.52
CA PHE A 16 -7.31 9.48 0.76
C PHE A 16 -7.20 10.64 1.75
N GLN A 17 -6.75 11.79 1.30
CA GLN A 17 -6.62 12.98 2.16
C GLN A 17 -7.97 13.43 2.67
N GLN A 18 -9.00 13.34 1.87
CA GLN A 18 -10.36 13.70 2.28
C GLN A 18 -10.95 12.70 3.26
N ARG A 19 -10.82 11.40 2.97
CA ARG A 19 -11.41 10.33 3.77
C ARG A 19 -10.74 10.16 5.13
N PHE A 20 -9.44 10.46 5.22
CA PHE A 20 -8.67 10.30 6.47
C PHE A 20 -8.27 11.65 7.06
N ARG A 21 -9.02 12.70 6.79
CA ARG A 21 -8.71 14.07 7.25
C ARG A 21 -8.47 14.13 8.76
N ARG A 22 -9.30 13.49 9.56
CA ARG A 22 -9.19 13.52 11.02
C ARG A 22 -7.90 12.88 11.49
N GLU A 23 -7.58 11.72 10.95
CA GLU A 23 -6.39 10.95 11.32
C GLU A 23 -5.12 11.69 10.91
N ILE A 24 -5.15 12.36 9.76
CA ILE A 24 -4.02 13.17 9.30
C ILE A 24 -3.81 14.37 10.22
N ARG A 25 -4.88 15.07 10.58
CA ARG A 25 -4.82 16.24 11.46
C ARG A 25 -4.31 15.90 12.85
N SER A 26 -4.71 14.76 13.38
CA SER A 26 -4.29 14.32 14.72
C SER A 26 -2.87 13.77 14.73
N GLY A 27 -2.29 13.52 13.56
CA GLY A 27 -0.99 12.89 13.45
C GLY A 27 -1.01 11.37 13.58
N ALA A 28 -2.21 10.77 13.68
CA ALA A 28 -2.33 9.32 13.78
C ALA A 28 -1.88 8.62 12.50
N LEU A 29 -2.18 9.21 11.33
CA LEU A 29 -1.78 8.67 10.03
C LEU A 29 -1.09 9.75 9.21
N SER A 30 -0.09 9.32 8.45
CA SER A 30 0.60 10.16 7.48
C SER A 30 0.68 9.39 6.18
N PHE A 31 0.23 10.00 5.08
CA PHE A 31 0.20 9.36 3.77
C PHE A 31 1.23 9.97 2.84
N ASN A 32 1.90 9.10 2.12
CA ASN A 32 2.74 9.47 0.97
C ASN A 32 2.20 8.72 -0.24
N PHE A 33 2.36 9.28 -1.42
CA PHE A 33 1.79 8.72 -2.64
C PHE A 33 2.87 8.52 -3.69
N ALA A 34 2.84 7.34 -4.33
CA ALA A 34 3.65 7.04 -5.49
C ALA A 34 2.71 6.63 -6.61
N PHE A 35 2.92 7.13 -7.80
CA PHE A 35 2.02 6.91 -8.94
C PHE A 35 2.54 5.85 -9.90
N SER A 36 3.56 5.13 -9.48
CA SER A 36 4.10 3.97 -10.19
C SER A 36 4.90 3.11 -9.22
N GLY A 37 5.16 1.86 -9.62
CA GLY A 37 6.01 0.98 -8.83
C GLY A 37 7.45 1.49 -8.73
N GLU A 38 7.94 2.09 -9.82
CA GLU A 38 9.28 2.68 -9.87
C GLU A 38 9.42 3.84 -8.89
N GLU A 39 8.42 4.74 -8.82
CA GLU A 39 8.40 5.82 -7.84
C GLU A 39 8.37 5.28 -6.41
N ALA A 40 7.58 4.23 -6.19
CA ALA A 40 7.46 3.61 -4.87
C ALA A 40 8.81 3.06 -4.41
N LEU A 41 9.53 2.36 -5.27
CA LEU A 41 10.85 1.83 -4.93
C LEU A 41 11.84 2.94 -4.63
N LYS A 42 11.84 4.00 -5.43
CA LYS A 42 12.71 5.15 -5.19
C LYS A 42 12.43 5.77 -3.83
N PHE A 43 11.16 5.94 -3.49
CA PHE A 43 10.75 6.48 -2.19
C PHE A 43 11.22 5.58 -1.04
N LEU A 44 11.00 4.27 -1.15
CA LEU A 44 11.36 3.31 -0.11
C LEU A 44 12.86 3.21 0.10
N ARG A 45 13.64 3.24 -0.98
CA ARG A 45 15.09 3.20 -0.91
C ARG A 45 15.68 4.44 -0.24
N ALA A 46 15.05 5.59 -0.43
CA ALA A 46 15.46 6.83 0.21
C ALA A 46 15.08 6.89 1.70
N ARG A 47 14.05 6.14 2.11
CA ARG A 47 13.51 6.18 3.47
C ARG A 47 13.19 4.76 3.97
N PRO A 48 14.21 3.91 4.13
CA PRO A 48 13.96 2.47 4.35
C PRO A 48 13.27 2.12 5.66
N SER A 49 13.32 2.97 6.68
CA SER A 49 12.75 2.67 8.00
C SER A 49 11.53 3.51 8.36
N GLU A 50 11.01 4.34 7.46
CA GLU A 50 9.91 5.25 7.76
C GLU A 50 8.53 4.69 7.45
N VAL A 51 8.42 3.81 6.45
CA VAL A 51 7.13 3.31 5.98
C VAL A 51 6.78 2.02 6.70
N LEU A 52 5.63 2.01 7.39
CA LEU A 52 5.12 0.84 8.10
C LEU A 52 4.14 0.02 7.26
N LEU A 53 3.45 0.66 6.32
CA LEU A 53 2.44 0.01 5.49
C LEU A 53 2.52 0.53 4.07
N ILE A 54 2.47 -0.40 3.11
CA ILE A 54 2.31 -0.08 1.70
C ILE A 54 0.93 -0.57 1.26
N LEU A 55 0.15 0.31 0.65
CA LEU A 55 -1.10 -0.03 -0.02
C LEU A 55 -0.85 0.10 -1.51
N SER A 56 -0.83 -1.01 -2.24
CA SER A 56 -0.50 -0.97 -3.67
C SER A 56 -1.57 -1.60 -4.53
N ASP A 57 -1.96 -0.88 -5.58
CA ASP A 57 -2.73 -1.47 -6.68
C ASP A 57 -1.87 -2.55 -7.36
N ILE A 58 -2.49 -3.62 -7.80
CA ILE A 58 -1.79 -4.68 -8.54
C ILE A 58 -1.59 -4.26 -9.99
N ASN A 59 -2.63 -3.75 -10.63
CA ASN A 59 -2.61 -3.44 -12.06
C ASN A 59 -2.17 -2.00 -12.31
N MET A 60 -0.91 -1.83 -12.68
CA MET A 60 -0.33 -0.53 -13.03
C MET A 60 0.51 -0.66 -14.29
N PRO A 61 0.59 0.39 -15.12
CA PRO A 61 1.50 0.38 -16.28
C PRO A 61 2.96 0.29 -15.81
N GLY A 62 3.80 -0.35 -16.60
CA GLY A 62 5.20 -0.59 -16.23
C GLY A 62 5.29 -1.64 -15.14
N MET A 63 5.86 -1.29 -14.00
CA MET A 63 5.97 -2.22 -12.88
C MET A 63 4.60 -2.45 -12.23
N SER A 64 4.16 -3.70 -12.17
CA SER A 64 2.92 -4.06 -11.49
C SER A 64 3.10 -4.04 -9.97
N GLY A 65 1.98 -4.06 -9.24
CA GLY A 65 2.02 -4.19 -7.79
C GLY A 65 2.65 -5.50 -7.32
N LEU A 66 2.50 -6.57 -8.10
CA LEU A 66 3.14 -7.86 -7.80
C LEU A 66 4.65 -7.78 -7.93
N GLU A 67 5.15 -7.11 -8.97
CA GLU A 67 6.58 -6.88 -9.14
C GLU A 67 7.14 -6.00 -8.03
N LEU A 68 6.40 -4.97 -7.65
CA LEU A 68 6.77 -4.11 -6.53
C LEU A 68 6.89 -4.90 -5.23
N LEU A 69 5.92 -5.76 -4.95
CA LEU A 69 5.92 -6.62 -3.77
C LEU A 69 7.16 -7.51 -3.77
N GLY A 70 7.51 -8.11 -4.91
CA GLY A 70 8.71 -8.93 -5.05
C GLY A 70 9.98 -8.17 -4.70
N HIS A 71 10.12 -6.95 -5.23
CA HIS A 71 11.28 -6.10 -4.93
C HIS A 71 11.35 -5.71 -3.46
N VAL A 72 10.22 -5.35 -2.85
CA VAL A 72 10.17 -4.98 -1.44
C VAL A 72 10.64 -6.15 -0.56
N ARG A 73 10.20 -7.36 -0.87
CA ARG A 73 10.60 -8.55 -0.09
C ARG A 73 12.06 -8.92 -0.31
N GLU A 74 12.55 -8.81 -1.53
CA GLU A 74 13.97 -9.09 -1.85
C GLU A 74 14.91 -8.11 -1.17
N GLU A 75 14.55 -6.84 -1.12
CA GLU A 75 15.40 -5.80 -0.54
C GLU A 75 15.43 -5.85 0.98
N GLY A 76 14.50 -6.56 1.60
CA GLY A 76 14.57 -6.88 3.03
C GLY A 76 14.58 -5.69 3.97
N HIS A 77 13.56 -4.84 3.89
CA HIS A 77 13.43 -3.70 4.78
C HIS A 77 13.31 -4.13 6.24
N MET A 78 13.95 -3.41 7.15
CA MET A 78 13.94 -3.68 8.58
C MET A 78 13.44 -2.47 9.35
N PRO A 79 12.33 -2.55 10.11
CA PRO A 79 11.50 -3.76 10.26
C PRO A 79 10.77 -4.11 8.97
N PRO A 80 10.30 -5.36 8.81
CA PRO A 80 9.57 -5.75 7.60
C PRO A 80 8.34 -4.87 7.40
N THR A 81 8.21 -4.32 6.21
CA THR A 81 7.07 -3.48 5.86
C THR A 81 5.86 -4.35 5.57
N THR A 82 4.74 -4.04 6.20
CA THR A 82 3.46 -4.67 5.86
C THR A 82 3.01 -4.20 4.49
N MET A 83 2.53 -5.11 3.66
CA MET A 83 2.06 -4.75 2.32
C MET A 83 0.69 -5.35 2.06
N MET A 84 -0.29 -4.47 1.82
CA MET A 84 -1.64 -4.85 1.43
C MET A 84 -1.84 -4.53 -0.04
N MET A 85 -2.48 -5.46 -0.76
CA MET A 85 -2.70 -5.31 -2.19
C MET A 85 -4.14 -4.91 -2.47
N ILE A 86 -4.33 -4.04 -3.45
CA ILE A 86 -5.66 -3.64 -3.92
C ILE A 86 -5.91 -4.36 -5.24
N THR A 87 -6.91 -5.22 -5.26
CA THR A 87 -7.18 -6.11 -6.40
C THR A 87 -8.53 -5.81 -7.04
N ALA A 88 -8.66 -6.13 -8.33
CA ALA A 88 -9.97 -6.15 -8.97
C ALA A 88 -10.79 -7.31 -8.41
N TYR A 89 -12.09 -7.11 -8.31
CA TYR A 89 -13.01 -8.17 -7.88
C TYR A 89 -12.90 -9.38 -8.81
N GLY A 90 -12.75 -10.56 -8.23
CA GLY A 90 -12.66 -11.81 -9.00
C GLY A 90 -11.27 -12.15 -9.52
N ASP A 91 -10.26 -11.35 -9.29
CA ASP A 91 -8.89 -11.62 -9.73
C ASP A 91 -8.17 -12.55 -8.75
N GLU A 92 -8.61 -13.79 -8.70
CA GLU A 92 -8.06 -14.78 -7.78
C GLU A 92 -6.63 -15.18 -8.12
N GLN A 93 -6.27 -15.18 -9.39
CA GLN A 93 -4.92 -15.54 -9.82
C GLN A 93 -3.88 -14.55 -9.27
N SER A 94 -4.13 -13.25 -9.42
CA SER A 94 -3.23 -12.22 -8.88
C SER A 94 -3.18 -12.28 -7.36
N ARG A 95 -4.29 -12.59 -6.71
CA ARG A 95 -4.37 -12.73 -5.27
C ARG A 95 -3.48 -13.88 -4.79
N GLN A 96 -3.54 -15.03 -5.44
CA GLN A 96 -2.71 -16.19 -5.11
C GLN A 96 -1.22 -15.89 -5.31
N GLN A 97 -0.87 -15.20 -6.39
CA GLN A 97 0.51 -14.79 -6.64
C GLN A 97 1.02 -13.84 -5.55
N ALA A 98 0.19 -12.87 -5.13
CA ALA A 98 0.55 -11.94 -4.07
C ALA A 98 0.76 -12.66 -2.73
N LEU A 99 -0.10 -13.63 -2.40
CA LEU A 99 0.08 -14.45 -1.19
C LEU A 99 1.42 -15.17 -1.21
N GLY A 100 1.78 -15.77 -2.35
CA GLY A 100 3.05 -16.45 -2.51
C GLY A 100 4.26 -15.54 -2.37
N LEU A 101 4.10 -14.24 -2.65
CA LEU A 101 5.14 -13.23 -2.51
C LEU A 101 5.15 -12.55 -1.14
N GLY A 102 4.24 -12.93 -0.24
CA GLY A 102 4.23 -12.43 1.13
C GLY A 102 3.36 -11.20 1.39
N ALA A 103 2.32 -10.99 0.56
CA ALA A 103 1.34 -9.94 0.86
C ALA A 103 0.62 -10.27 2.17
N THR A 104 0.38 -9.24 2.97
CA THR A 104 -0.22 -9.42 4.30
C THR A 104 -1.74 -9.52 4.21
N ASP A 105 -2.36 -8.74 3.33
CA ASP A 105 -3.83 -8.68 3.21
C ASP A 105 -4.22 -8.11 1.86
N PHE A 106 -5.52 -8.10 1.58
CA PHE A 106 -6.08 -7.66 0.32
C PHE A 106 -7.30 -6.77 0.54
N LEU A 107 -7.49 -5.84 -0.40
CA LEU A 107 -8.69 -5.01 -0.51
C LEU A 107 -9.16 -5.12 -1.95
N THR A 108 -10.46 -5.14 -2.17
CA THR A 108 -11.02 -5.18 -3.53
C THR A 108 -11.48 -3.80 -3.98
N LYS A 109 -11.42 -3.55 -5.28
CA LYS A 109 -11.98 -2.34 -5.88
C LYS A 109 -13.48 -2.53 -6.16
N PRO A 110 -14.31 -1.51 -5.95
CA PRO A 110 -13.96 -0.18 -5.44
C PRO A 110 -13.57 -0.22 -3.96
N LEU A 111 -12.63 0.63 -3.58
CA LEU A 111 -12.08 0.61 -2.23
C LEU A 111 -13.12 1.06 -1.20
N ASP A 112 -13.36 0.22 -0.20
CA ASP A 112 -14.23 0.54 0.93
C ASP A 112 -13.37 1.13 2.05
N PHE A 113 -13.51 2.42 2.29
CA PHE A 113 -12.69 3.12 3.29
C PHE A 113 -13.02 2.72 4.73
N ALA A 114 -14.24 2.26 4.99
CA ALA A 114 -14.60 1.76 6.31
C ALA A 114 -13.85 0.46 6.61
N VAL A 115 -13.78 -0.44 5.65
CA VAL A 115 -13.02 -1.68 5.76
C VAL A 115 -11.53 -1.39 5.92
N LEU A 116 -11.00 -0.46 5.12
CA LEU A 116 -9.60 -0.08 5.22
C LEU A 116 -9.28 0.51 6.59
N ARG A 117 -10.12 1.40 7.09
CA ARG A 117 -9.92 2.00 8.42
C ARG A 117 -9.88 0.93 9.50
N GLN A 118 -10.77 -0.06 9.43
CA GLN A 118 -10.79 -1.17 10.37
C GLN A 118 -9.48 -1.97 10.31
N LYS A 119 -9.02 -2.29 9.11
CA LYS A 119 -7.76 -3.03 8.92
C LYS A 119 -6.56 -2.26 9.47
N LEU A 120 -6.53 -0.95 9.29
CA LEU A 120 -5.46 -0.11 9.85
C LEU A 120 -5.45 -0.13 11.37
N GLN A 121 -6.63 -0.16 12.00
CA GLN A 121 -6.75 -0.22 13.46
C GLN A 121 -6.28 -1.56 14.04
N GLU A 122 -6.34 -2.62 13.24
CA GLU A 122 -5.92 -3.96 13.65
C GLU A 122 -4.41 -4.18 13.51
N LEU A 123 -3.69 -3.29 12.83
CA LEU A 123 -2.25 -3.42 12.69
C LEU A 123 -1.55 -3.14 14.02
N PRO A 124 -0.46 -3.87 14.33
CA PRO A 124 0.30 -3.58 15.53
C PRO A 124 0.91 -2.17 15.42
N THR A 125 0.76 -1.40 16.49
CA THR A 125 1.41 -0.09 16.58
C THR A 125 2.84 -0.28 17.06
N ALA A 126 3.73 0.39 16.40
CA ALA A 126 5.14 0.33 16.75
C ALA A 126 5.41 1.07 18.07
#